data_ac1f9ba77e878153265ccd871e696963
#
_entry.id   ac1f9ba77e878153265ccd871e696963
#
_cell.length_a   1.000
_cell.length_b   1.000
_cell.length_c   1.000
_cell.angle_alpha   90.00
_cell.angle_beta   90.00
_cell.angle_gamma   90.00
#
_symmetry.space_group_name_H-M   'P 1'
#
loop_
_entity.id
_entity.type
_entity.pdbx_description
1 polymer ?
#
loop_
_entity_poly.entity_id
_entity_poly.type
_entity_poly.pdbx_seq_one_letter_code
_entity_poly.pdbx_strand_id
1 'polypeptide(L)'
;MEYIGHYDSPLGGITLSSDGEALTGLWFDGQKYFAAALDREHEEKALPIFGETAQWLDCYFSGKEPGFTPKLNPRGTPFRRAVWDVLLTIPYGQTATYGKIGRKLGLSRGVAQAVGGAVGHNPISLIIPCHRVVGADGSLTGYAGGLDKKRRLLEMEQT
;
A
#
# COMPACT_ATOMS: atom_id res chain seq x y z
N MET A 1 13.26 14.74 -9.45
CA MET A 1 13.09 15.26 -8.08
C MET A 1 11.78 14.77 -7.49
N GLU A 2 11.81 14.23 -6.29
CA GLU A 2 10.61 13.90 -5.53
C GLU A 2 10.51 14.76 -4.28
N TYR A 3 9.31 14.86 -3.75
CA TYR A 3 9.02 15.61 -2.53
C TYR A 3 8.55 14.66 -1.46
N ILE A 4 8.87 14.93 -0.20
CA ILE A 4 8.45 14.09 0.92
C ILE A 4 7.66 14.88 1.94
N GLY A 5 6.77 14.18 2.63
CA GLY A 5 6.01 14.67 3.76
C GLY A 5 5.87 13.57 4.80
N HIS A 6 5.32 13.91 5.95
CA HIS A 6 5.20 12.99 7.08
C HIS A 6 3.80 13.02 7.66
N TYR A 7 3.40 11.90 8.26
CA TYR A 7 2.10 11.76 8.91
C TYR A 7 2.27 10.87 10.16
N ASP A 8 1.73 11.29 11.27
CA ASP A 8 1.75 10.49 12.50
C ASP A 8 0.46 9.70 12.63
N SER A 9 0.57 8.36 12.54
CA SER A 9 -0.58 7.48 12.64
C SER A 9 -0.62 6.77 13.98
N PRO A 10 -1.79 6.18 14.37
CA PRO A 10 -1.87 5.33 15.56
C PRO A 10 -0.94 4.12 15.52
N LEU A 11 -0.45 3.72 14.34
CA LEU A 11 0.46 2.60 14.16
C LEU A 11 1.91 3.04 13.96
N GLY A 12 2.21 4.32 14.16
CA GLY A 12 3.56 4.86 14.00
C GLY A 12 3.66 5.88 12.88
N GLY A 13 4.84 6.46 12.72
CA GLY A 13 5.10 7.47 11.70
C GLY A 13 5.00 6.91 10.29
N ILE A 14 4.56 7.74 9.38
CA ILE A 14 4.42 7.42 7.95
C ILE A 14 5.17 8.49 7.16
N THR A 15 5.92 8.06 6.16
CA THR A 15 6.56 8.96 5.19
C THR A 15 5.81 8.87 3.87
N LEU A 16 5.52 10.04 3.29
CA LEU A 16 4.84 10.19 2.01
C LEU A 16 5.82 10.72 0.97
N SER A 17 5.66 10.30 -0.28
CA SER A 17 6.41 10.91 -1.39
C SER A 17 5.50 11.24 -2.56
N SER A 18 5.92 12.22 -3.37
CA SER A 18 5.18 12.69 -4.55
C SER A 18 6.14 13.18 -5.61
N ASP A 19 5.70 13.08 -6.87
CA ASP A 19 6.38 13.69 -8.01
C ASP A 19 6.00 15.17 -8.24
N GLY A 20 5.17 15.72 -7.35
CA GLY A 20 4.62 17.06 -7.43
C GLY A 20 3.12 17.07 -7.77
N GLU A 21 2.60 16.03 -8.39
CA GLU A 21 1.20 15.94 -8.81
C GLU A 21 0.48 14.75 -8.16
N ALA A 22 1.13 13.59 -8.11
CA ALA A 22 0.56 12.35 -7.62
C ALA A 22 1.36 11.80 -6.46
N LEU A 23 0.73 10.95 -5.65
CA LEU A 23 1.41 10.22 -4.59
C LEU A 23 2.22 9.09 -5.22
N THR A 24 3.52 9.03 -4.92
CA THR A 24 4.41 7.97 -5.41
C THR A 24 4.82 6.99 -4.32
N GLY A 25 4.64 7.35 -3.06
CA GLY A 25 4.99 6.47 -1.95
C GLY A 25 4.25 6.79 -0.67
N LEU A 26 4.03 5.75 0.12
CA LEU A 26 3.48 5.83 1.47
C LEU A 26 4.04 4.63 2.22
N TRP A 27 4.92 4.87 3.19
CA TRP A 27 5.59 3.82 3.95
C TRP A 27 5.46 4.07 5.44
N PHE A 28 5.27 2.99 6.20
CA PHE A 28 5.54 3.06 7.64
C PHE A 28 7.04 3.23 7.86
N ASP A 29 7.42 4.12 8.76
CA ASP A 29 8.82 4.32 9.08
C ASP A 29 9.43 3.01 9.59
N GLY A 30 10.59 2.65 9.04
CA GLY A 30 11.30 1.42 9.41
C GLY A 30 10.78 0.13 8.79
N GLN A 31 9.76 0.18 7.93
CA GLN A 31 9.28 -1.03 7.28
C GLN A 31 10.31 -1.61 6.28
N LYS A 32 10.14 -2.89 5.94
CA LYS A 32 10.95 -3.54 4.91
C LYS A 32 10.76 -2.80 3.57
N TYR A 33 11.84 -2.58 2.84
CA TYR A 33 11.88 -1.80 1.60
C TYR A 33 11.45 -0.34 1.80
N PHE A 34 11.61 0.20 3.02
CA PHE A 34 11.29 1.61 3.29
C PHE A 34 11.95 2.51 2.26
N ALA A 35 11.14 3.35 1.62
CA ALA A 35 11.57 4.34 0.63
C ALA A 35 12.40 3.77 -0.53
N ALA A 36 12.29 2.46 -0.83
CA ALA A 36 13.08 1.82 -1.88
C ALA A 36 12.86 2.42 -3.27
N ALA A 37 11.65 2.95 -3.53
CA ALA A 37 11.30 3.58 -4.81
C ALA A 37 11.50 5.09 -4.79
N LEU A 38 11.98 5.66 -3.68
CA LEU A 38 12.18 7.10 -3.58
C LEU A 38 13.37 7.55 -4.44
N ASP A 39 13.19 8.64 -5.16
CA ASP A 39 14.25 9.25 -5.96
C ASP A 39 15.41 9.70 -5.05
N ARG A 40 16.64 9.59 -5.54
CA ARG A 40 17.82 10.05 -4.78
C ARG A 40 17.75 11.53 -4.50
N GLU A 41 17.26 12.30 -5.45
CA GLU A 41 17.00 13.73 -5.25
C GLU A 41 15.58 13.91 -4.72
N HIS A 42 15.47 14.30 -3.46
CA HIS A 42 14.19 14.60 -2.83
C HIS A 42 14.35 15.70 -1.80
N GLU A 43 13.25 16.39 -1.52
CA GLU A 43 13.22 17.44 -0.50
C GLU A 43 11.88 17.42 0.23
N GLU A 44 11.88 17.83 1.49
CA GLU A 44 10.65 18.05 2.23
C GLU A 44 9.93 19.27 1.71
N LYS A 45 8.63 19.12 1.42
CA LYS A 45 7.81 20.21 0.92
C LYS A 45 6.35 19.94 1.20
N ALA A 46 5.63 20.96 1.61
CA ALA A 46 4.18 20.87 1.72
C ALA A 46 3.57 20.91 0.32
N LEU A 47 2.77 19.90 -0.01
CA LEU A 47 2.08 19.78 -1.30
C LEU A 47 0.60 19.53 -1.07
N PRO A 48 -0.28 19.99 -1.97
CA PRO A 48 -1.71 19.69 -1.87
C PRO A 48 -2.01 18.18 -1.81
N ILE A 49 -1.25 17.35 -2.56
CA ILE A 49 -1.44 15.90 -2.54
C ILE A 49 -1.18 15.31 -1.15
N PHE A 50 -0.25 15.86 -0.38
CA PHE A 50 0.01 15.40 0.99
C PHE A 50 -1.14 15.74 1.93
N GLY A 51 -1.77 16.90 1.76
CA GLY A 51 -2.96 17.27 2.52
C GLY A 51 -4.15 16.36 2.20
N GLU A 52 -4.35 16.05 0.94
CA GLU A 52 -5.39 15.12 0.50
C GLU A 52 -5.14 13.71 1.04
N THR A 53 -3.88 13.26 1.02
CA THR A 53 -3.49 11.96 1.57
C THR A 53 -3.69 11.92 3.08
N ALA A 54 -3.37 13.01 3.78
CA ALA A 54 -3.61 13.12 5.23
C ALA A 54 -5.10 13.00 5.54
N GLN A 55 -5.98 13.61 4.76
CA GLN A 55 -7.42 13.46 4.92
C GLN A 55 -7.87 12.01 4.73
N TRP A 56 -7.30 11.32 3.73
CA TRP A 56 -7.56 9.90 3.51
C TRP A 56 -7.15 9.07 4.72
N LEU A 57 -5.95 9.33 5.25
CA LEU A 57 -5.42 8.63 6.42
C LEU A 57 -6.24 8.92 7.69
N ASP A 58 -6.64 10.18 7.89
CA ASP A 58 -7.49 10.55 9.02
C ASP A 58 -8.81 9.78 8.98
N CYS A 59 -9.43 9.69 7.81
CA CYS A 59 -10.67 8.93 7.64
C CYS A 59 -10.44 7.44 7.90
N TYR A 60 -9.40 6.87 7.30
CA TYR A 60 -9.07 5.45 7.44
C TYR A 60 -8.82 5.07 8.90
N PHE A 61 -7.98 5.83 9.60
CA PHE A 61 -7.65 5.55 10.99
C PHE A 61 -8.76 5.92 11.97
N SER A 62 -9.81 6.58 11.52
CA SER A 62 -11.03 6.76 12.31
C SER A 62 -11.95 5.54 12.27
N GLY A 63 -11.58 4.50 11.52
CA GLY A 63 -12.37 3.28 11.37
C GLY A 63 -13.40 3.33 10.25
N LYS A 64 -13.25 4.25 9.32
CA LYS A 64 -14.17 4.41 8.20
C LYS A 64 -13.47 4.19 6.87
N GLU A 65 -14.22 3.65 5.90
CA GLU A 65 -13.73 3.54 4.54
C GLU A 65 -13.66 4.94 3.91
N PRO A 66 -12.47 5.37 3.45
CA PRO A 66 -12.37 6.64 2.73
C PRO A 66 -13.18 6.58 1.43
N GLY A 67 -13.95 7.63 1.16
CA GLY A 67 -14.81 7.69 -0.02
C GLY A 67 -14.12 8.23 -1.27
N PHE A 68 -12.81 8.40 -1.25
CA PHE A 68 -12.02 8.91 -2.36
C PHE A 68 -10.63 8.28 -2.37
N THR A 69 -9.93 8.40 -3.49
CA THR A 69 -8.55 7.94 -3.62
C THR A 69 -7.71 9.08 -4.16
N PRO A 70 -6.62 9.48 -3.49
CA PRO A 70 -5.69 10.45 -4.05
C PRO A 70 -5.12 9.97 -5.38
N LYS A 71 -4.66 10.89 -6.21
CA LYS A 71 -3.99 10.50 -7.45
C LYS A 71 -2.73 9.73 -7.13
N LEU A 72 -2.60 8.52 -7.70
CA LEU A 72 -1.50 7.60 -7.42
C LEU A 72 -0.61 7.45 -8.65
N ASN A 73 0.69 7.39 -8.44
CA ASN A 73 1.67 7.08 -9.49
C ASN A 73 2.76 6.17 -8.90
N PRO A 74 2.42 4.92 -8.56
CA PRO A 74 3.41 3.99 -8.03
C PRO A 74 4.43 3.61 -9.10
N ARG A 75 5.71 3.65 -8.76
CA ARG A 75 6.79 3.26 -9.66
C ARG A 75 7.11 1.79 -9.51
N GLY A 76 7.20 1.08 -10.62
CA GLY A 76 7.54 -0.33 -10.62
C GLY A 76 7.50 -0.90 -12.02
N THR A 77 7.83 -2.19 -12.15
CA THR A 77 7.77 -2.90 -13.42
C THR A 77 6.31 -3.02 -13.89
N PRO A 78 6.08 -3.25 -15.19
CA PRO A 78 4.72 -3.48 -15.69
C PRO A 78 3.99 -4.60 -14.94
N PHE A 79 4.69 -5.68 -14.59
CA PHE A 79 4.10 -6.78 -13.82
C PHE A 79 3.66 -6.32 -12.42
N ARG A 80 4.54 -5.62 -11.70
CA ARG A 80 4.22 -5.12 -10.36
C ARG A 80 3.05 -4.16 -10.40
N ARG A 81 3.03 -3.24 -11.36
CA ARG A 81 1.94 -2.27 -11.51
C ARG A 81 0.61 -2.98 -11.79
N ALA A 82 0.62 -4.04 -12.60
CA ALA A 82 -0.58 -4.83 -12.85
C ALA A 82 -1.09 -5.52 -11.57
N VAL A 83 -0.18 -6.04 -10.75
CA VAL A 83 -0.54 -6.62 -9.45
C VAL A 83 -1.18 -5.55 -8.55
N TRP A 84 -0.55 -4.38 -8.45
CA TRP A 84 -1.08 -3.29 -7.61
C TRP A 84 -2.44 -2.80 -8.08
N ASP A 85 -2.71 -2.77 -9.39
CA ASP A 85 -4.03 -2.44 -9.92
C ASP A 85 -5.09 -3.44 -9.45
N VAL A 86 -4.73 -4.74 -9.40
CA VAL A 86 -5.64 -5.76 -8.87
C VAL A 86 -5.88 -5.55 -7.38
N LEU A 87 -4.84 -5.19 -6.60
CA LEU A 87 -4.99 -4.91 -5.17
C LEU A 87 -6.02 -3.80 -4.92
N LEU A 88 -6.03 -2.78 -5.75
CA LEU A 88 -6.99 -1.67 -5.62
C LEU A 88 -8.45 -2.11 -5.78
N THR A 89 -8.69 -3.29 -6.34
CA THR A 89 -10.04 -3.84 -6.49
C THR A 89 -10.52 -4.63 -5.26
N ILE A 90 -9.65 -4.88 -4.28
CA ILE A 90 -10.03 -5.61 -3.07
C ILE A 90 -10.81 -4.65 -2.16
N PRO A 91 -12.10 -4.92 -1.89
CA PRO A 91 -12.92 -4.00 -1.11
C PRO A 91 -12.45 -3.87 0.34
N TYR A 92 -12.73 -2.72 0.93
CA TYR A 92 -12.54 -2.49 2.36
C TYR A 92 -13.26 -3.57 3.17
N GLY A 93 -12.59 -4.12 4.16
CA GLY A 93 -13.14 -5.17 5.01
C GLY A 93 -13.08 -6.58 4.41
N GLN A 94 -12.49 -6.74 3.23
CA GLN A 94 -12.36 -8.03 2.57
C GLN A 94 -10.89 -8.39 2.36
N THR A 95 -10.64 -9.66 2.07
CA THR A 95 -9.29 -10.18 1.78
C THR A 95 -9.30 -10.93 0.46
N ALA A 96 -8.10 -11.13 -0.10
CA ALA A 96 -7.89 -11.96 -1.28
C ALA A 96 -6.61 -12.77 -1.09
N THR A 97 -6.53 -13.93 -1.76
CA THR A 97 -5.34 -14.76 -1.73
C THR A 97 -4.40 -14.41 -2.88
N TYR A 98 -3.13 -14.77 -2.74
CA TYR A 98 -2.15 -14.61 -3.82
C TYR A 98 -2.60 -15.33 -5.10
N GLY A 99 -3.16 -16.53 -4.95
CA GLY A 99 -3.67 -17.31 -6.09
C GLY A 99 -4.82 -16.61 -6.81
N LYS A 100 -5.73 -15.99 -6.06
CA LYS A 100 -6.84 -15.24 -6.64
C LYS A 100 -6.34 -14.04 -7.44
N ILE A 101 -5.33 -13.33 -6.94
CA ILE A 101 -4.71 -12.22 -7.65
C ILE A 101 -4.08 -12.70 -8.95
N GLY A 102 -3.32 -13.82 -8.90
CA GLY A 102 -2.72 -14.41 -10.10
C GLY A 102 -3.78 -14.79 -11.14
N ARG A 103 -4.89 -15.38 -10.71
CA ARG A 103 -5.99 -15.74 -11.62
C ARG A 103 -6.62 -14.53 -12.29
N LYS A 104 -6.78 -13.43 -11.55
CA LYS A 104 -7.32 -12.18 -12.13
C LYS A 104 -6.39 -11.60 -13.20
N LEU A 105 -5.09 -11.88 -13.12
CA LEU A 105 -4.10 -11.47 -14.11
C LEU A 105 -3.98 -12.46 -15.27
N GLY A 106 -4.75 -13.55 -15.24
CA GLY A 106 -4.66 -14.59 -16.28
C GLY A 106 -3.41 -15.45 -16.19
N LEU A 107 -2.78 -15.51 -15.01
CA LEU A 107 -1.53 -16.24 -14.82
C LEU A 107 -1.79 -17.70 -14.48
N SER A 108 -0.87 -18.58 -14.91
CA SER A 108 -0.92 -20.01 -14.58
C SER A 108 -0.51 -20.25 -13.14
N ARG A 109 -0.73 -21.50 -12.66
CA ARG A 109 -0.25 -21.93 -11.34
C ARG A 109 1.27 -21.79 -11.26
N GLY A 110 1.78 -21.53 -10.07
CA GLY A 110 3.21 -21.44 -9.80
C GLY A 110 3.76 -20.01 -9.82
N VAL A 111 2.92 -19.00 -10.03
CA VAL A 111 3.33 -17.59 -10.01
C VAL A 111 3.09 -16.92 -8.67
N ALA A 112 2.65 -17.66 -7.65
CA ALA A 112 2.35 -17.10 -6.33
C ALA A 112 3.55 -16.35 -5.74
N GLN A 113 4.76 -16.86 -5.96
CA GLN A 113 5.98 -16.22 -5.46
C GLN A 113 6.24 -14.87 -6.15
N ALA A 114 6.04 -14.80 -7.46
CA ALA A 114 6.18 -13.55 -8.20
C ALA A 114 5.12 -12.53 -7.78
N VAL A 115 3.88 -12.97 -7.61
CA VAL A 115 2.79 -12.13 -7.10
C VAL A 115 3.13 -11.65 -5.69
N GLY A 116 3.59 -12.55 -4.82
CA GLY A 116 4.00 -12.20 -3.45
C GLY A 116 5.11 -11.16 -3.42
N GLY A 117 6.10 -11.27 -4.31
CA GLY A 117 7.16 -10.29 -4.45
C GLY A 117 6.62 -8.91 -4.85
N ALA A 118 5.71 -8.87 -5.81
CA ALA A 118 5.07 -7.62 -6.24
C ALA A 118 4.25 -6.99 -5.11
N VAL A 119 3.47 -7.80 -4.38
CA VAL A 119 2.69 -7.33 -3.23
C VAL A 119 3.62 -6.74 -2.17
N GLY A 120 4.72 -7.43 -1.86
CA GLY A 120 5.68 -6.97 -0.84
C GLY A 120 6.44 -5.70 -1.21
N HIS A 121 6.56 -5.40 -2.50
CA HIS A 121 7.25 -4.18 -2.98
C HIS A 121 6.30 -3.03 -3.29
N ASN A 122 5.03 -3.13 -2.90
CA ASN A 122 4.07 -2.04 -3.05
C ASN A 122 4.61 -0.76 -2.41
N PRO A 123 4.79 0.33 -3.18
CA PRO A 123 5.35 1.57 -2.63
C PRO A 123 4.33 2.45 -1.93
N ILE A 124 3.03 2.16 -2.06
CA ILE A 124 1.96 2.98 -1.47
C ILE A 124 1.11 2.10 -0.56
N SER A 125 1.62 1.84 0.64
CA SER A 125 0.91 1.03 1.64
C SER A 125 -0.44 1.66 2.00
N LEU A 126 -1.37 0.89 2.50
CA LEU A 126 -2.72 1.27 2.93
C LEU A 126 -3.66 1.62 1.78
N ILE A 127 -3.32 2.58 0.94
CA ILE A 127 -4.17 3.00 -0.18
C ILE A 127 -4.20 1.91 -1.24
N ILE A 128 -3.02 1.38 -1.63
CA ILE A 128 -2.95 0.14 -2.38
C ILE A 128 -2.91 -0.98 -1.33
N PRO A 129 -4.02 -1.71 -1.12
CA PRO A 129 -4.21 -2.45 0.13
C PRO A 129 -3.51 -3.81 0.15
N CYS A 130 -2.18 -3.81 0.13
CA CYS A 130 -1.40 -5.05 0.20
C CYS A 130 -1.63 -5.82 1.51
N HIS A 131 -2.08 -5.16 2.57
CA HIS A 131 -2.43 -5.82 3.83
C HIS A 131 -3.65 -6.74 3.72
N ARG A 132 -4.46 -6.60 2.66
CA ARG A 132 -5.65 -7.43 2.41
C ARG A 132 -5.32 -8.74 1.69
N VAL A 133 -4.05 -8.99 1.38
CA VAL A 133 -3.63 -10.24 0.74
C VAL A 133 -3.20 -11.23 1.82
N VAL A 134 -3.78 -12.43 1.77
CA VAL A 134 -3.54 -13.47 2.77
C VAL A 134 -3.18 -14.79 2.09
N GLY A 135 -2.70 -15.77 2.87
CA GLY A 135 -2.40 -17.11 2.37
C GLY A 135 -3.65 -17.86 1.95
N ALA A 136 -3.48 -18.96 1.21
CA ALA A 136 -4.59 -19.77 0.68
C ALA A 136 -5.51 -20.31 1.78
N ASP A 137 -4.97 -20.53 2.98
CA ASP A 137 -5.72 -20.99 4.16
C ASP A 137 -6.23 -19.83 5.04
N GLY A 138 -6.10 -18.59 4.56
CA GLY A 138 -6.47 -17.39 5.32
C GLY A 138 -5.42 -16.93 6.32
N SER A 139 -4.26 -17.60 6.38
CA SER A 139 -3.20 -17.22 7.32
C SER A 139 -2.58 -15.86 6.95
N LEU A 140 -2.09 -15.14 7.98
CA LEU A 140 -1.35 -13.90 7.76
C LEU A 140 0.06 -14.24 7.28
N THR A 141 0.34 -13.90 6.03
CA THR A 141 1.66 -14.02 5.43
C THR A 141 2.35 -12.66 5.42
N GLY A 142 3.59 -12.60 4.99
CA GLY A 142 4.43 -11.43 5.10
C GLY A 142 3.77 -10.08 4.76
N TYR A 143 4.20 -9.05 5.44
CA TYR A 143 3.80 -7.67 5.20
C TYR A 143 5.02 -6.79 5.47
N ALA A 144 5.29 -5.82 4.59
CA ALA A 144 6.47 -4.96 4.72
C ALA A 144 6.46 -4.16 6.03
N GLY A 145 5.27 -3.75 6.49
CA GLY A 145 5.10 -3.06 7.76
C GLY A 145 5.12 -3.96 8.99
N GLY A 146 5.19 -5.29 8.82
CA GLY A 146 5.17 -6.28 9.90
C GLY A 146 3.80 -6.92 10.11
N LEU A 147 3.80 -8.18 10.53
CA LEU A 147 2.56 -8.96 10.70
C LEU A 147 1.64 -8.37 11.77
N ASP A 148 2.19 -7.76 12.82
CA ASP A 148 1.37 -7.11 13.85
C ASP A 148 0.53 -5.98 13.27
N LYS A 149 1.14 -5.11 12.45
CA LYS A 149 0.41 -4.04 11.78
C LYS A 149 -0.63 -4.60 10.81
N LYS A 150 -0.27 -5.63 10.05
CA LYS A 150 -1.20 -6.28 9.12
C LYS A 150 -2.45 -6.79 9.85
N ARG A 151 -2.27 -7.50 10.95
CA ARG A 151 -3.39 -8.00 11.76
C ARG A 151 -4.25 -6.84 12.28
N ARG A 152 -3.64 -5.79 12.82
CA ARG A 152 -4.37 -4.64 13.36
C ARG A 152 -5.16 -3.91 12.28
N LEU A 153 -4.60 -3.77 11.08
CA LEU A 153 -5.30 -3.14 9.96
C LEU A 153 -6.52 -3.96 9.55
N LEU A 154 -6.37 -5.28 9.42
CA LEU A 154 -7.48 -6.15 9.07
C LEU A 154 -8.57 -6.14 10.13
N GLU A 155 -8.21 -6.18 11.41
CA GLU A 155 -9.17 -6.10 12.51
C GLU A 155 -9.93 -4.78 12.50
N MET A 156 -9.23 -3.67 12.26
CA MET A 156 -9.83 -2.35 12.18
C MET A 156 -10.88 -2.27 11.06
N GLU A 157 -10.60 -2.92 9.92
CA GLU A 157 -11.53 -2.92 8.79
C GLU A 157 -12.76 -3.81 9.03
N GLN A 158 -12.74 -4.67 10.02
CA GLN A 158 -13.87 -5.56 10.35
C GLN A 158 -14.88 -4.96 11.33
N THR A 159 -14.57 -3.86 11.94
CA THR A 159 -15.44 -3.23 12.95
C THR A 159 -16.46 -2.25 12.38
#